data_52cf37f6f00132c50d9afb6593095e36
#
_entry.id   52cf37f6f00132c50d9afb6593095e36
#
_cell.length_a   1.000
_cell.length_b   1.000
_cell.length_c   1.000
_cell.angle_alpha   90.00
_cell.angle_beta   90.00
_cell.angle_gamma   90.00
#
_symmetry.space_group_name_H-M   'P 1'
#
loop_
_entity.id
_entity.type
_entity.pdbx_description
1 polymer ?
#
loop_
_entity_poly.entity_id
_entity_poly.type
_entity_poly.pdbx_seq_one_letter_code
_entity_poly.pdbx_strand_id
1 'polypeptide(L)'
;MVNRCYKSYINLYQSSYFSKYVNKAIYKLGKYNKGLLYVNKIGESVQGVPILSIKIGRGSTKILIQATHHAREAITTILLLDQINYLLNLYEIDYSINNMSIRNLLKYVTFVFVPLVNPDGANLVINGGQFISKEYKDKPYLKESLFPRWKANINGVDLNRNYPTMYPSSDSATSPAYKSYKGPYYFSEPETYALKCLTEKYNFDGTISYHSSGEVIFWQYNQLDIERDLSIAKKISKETGYDLESEEGPVTGSGYKDWFIENYQKPGLTIEVSPYVGERKVPIENYKDIFDRNKNVPILFAQEVFYKIID
;
A
#
# COMPACT_ATOMS: atom_id res chain seq x y z
N MET A 1 1.20 33.37 -6.35
CA MET A 1 1.75 31.99 -6.15
C MET A 1 1.71 31.69 -4.67
N VAL A 2 0.76 30.89 -4.21
CA VAL A 2 0.74 30.43 -2.81
C VAL A 2 1.73 29.29 -2.73
N ASN A 3 2.93 29.57 -2.19
CA ASN A 3 3.87 28.51 -1.78
C ASN A 3 3.14 27.64 -0.75
N ARG A 4 2.48 26.57 -1.20
CA ARG A 4 2.04 25.50 -0.29
C ARG A 4 3.31 24.85 0.20
N CYS A 5 3.75 25.26 1.40
CA CYS A 5 4.82 24.58 2.09
C CYS A 5 4.45 23.09 2.17
N TYR A 6 5.27 22.22 1.60
CA TYR A 6 5.12 20.76 1.76
C TYR A 6 5.02 20.46 3.26
N LYS A 7 3.86 19.96 3.67
CA LYS A 7 3.60 19.58 5.06
C LYS A 7 3.43 18.07 5.12
N SER A 8 4.39 17.39 5.71
CA SER A 8 4.31 15.95 5.94
C SER A 8 3.16 15.58 6.84
N TYR A 9 2.60 14.41 6.60
CA TYR A 9 1.58 13.78 7.44
C TYR A 9 2.16 12.98 8.61
N ILE A 10 3.48 13.06 8.86
CA ILE A 10 4.18 12.25 9.88
C ILE A 10 3.54 12.35 11.27
N ASN A 11 2.98 13.50 11.64
CA ASN A 11 2.30 13.69 12.93
C ASN A 11 1.09 12.75 13.13
N LEU A 12 0.51 12.22 12.04
CA LEU A 12 -0.59 11.24 12.15
C LEU A 12 -0.13 9.92 12.76
N TYR A 13 1.16 9.58 12.61
CA TYR A 13 1.74 8.35 13.16
C TYR A 13 1.70 8.27 14.70
N GLN A 14 1.52 9.40 15.36
CA GLN A 14 1.36 9.52 16.81
C GLN A 14 -0.02 10.05 17.23
N SER A 15 -1.00 9.98 16.32
CA SER A 15 -2.34 10.52 16.57
C SER A 15 -3.12 9.67 17.57
N SER A 16 -4.03 10.31 18.30
CA SER A 16 -4.88 9.65 19.30
C SER A 16 -5.99 8.77 18.70
N TYR A 17 -6.20 8.81 17.40
CA TYR A 17 -7.12 7.93 16.67
C TYR A 17 -6.69 7.87 15.20
N PHE A 18 -5.78 6.95 14.90
CA PHE A 18 -5.03 6.94 13.65
C PHE A 18 -5.93 6.93 12.40
N SER A 19 -6.79 5.93 12.24
CA SER A 19 -7.62 5.80 11.02
C SER A 19 -8.56 6.98 10.81
N LYS A 20 -9.14 7.53 11.89
CA LYS A 20 -10.03 8.70 11.83
C LYS A 20 -9.30 9.93 11.27
N TYR A 21 -8.08 10.18 11.76
CA TYR A 21 -7.31 11.34 11.32
C TYR A 21 -6.73 11.14 9.91
N VAL A 22 -6.36 9.91 9.54
CA VAL A 22 -6.00 9.56 8.16
C VAL A 22 -7.17 9.85 7.21
N ASN A 23 -8.36 9.34 7.50
CA ASN A 23 -9.54 9.58 6.66
C ASN A 23 -9.89 11.07 6.58
N LYS A 24 -9.78 11.81 7.70
CA LYS A 24 -9.95 13.26 7.72
C LYS A 24 -8.93 13.98 6.81
N ALA A 25 -7.67 13.54 6.81
CA ALA A 25 -6.63 14.09 5.92
C ALA A 25 -6.95 13.80 4.45
N ILE A 26 -7.40 12.59 4.12
CA ILE A 26 -7.81 12.20 2.75
C ILE A 26 -8.98 13.08 2.26
N TYR A 27 -10.04 13.23 3.03
CA TYR A 27 -11.16 14.11 2.67
C TYR A 27 -10.73 15.58 2.51
N LYS A 28 -9.79 16.03 3.34
CA LYS A 28 -9.22 17.38 3.23
C LYS A 28 -8.44 17.55 1.93
N LEU A 29 -7.63 16.57 1.53
CA LEU A 29 -6.95 16.56 0.23
C LEU A 29 -7.95 16.68 -0.92
N GLY A 30 -9.04 15.90 -0.92
CA GLY A 30 -10.10 15.97 -1.92
C GLY A 30 -10.78 17.34 -1.97
N LYS A 31 -11.06 17.93 -0.80
CA LYS A 31 -11.70 19.26 -0.73
C LYS A 31 -10.85 20.36 -1.35
N TYR A 32 -9.52 20.34 -1.13
CA TYR A 32 -8.62 21.41 -1.61
C TYR A 32 -8.11 21.20 -3.03
N ASN A 33 -8.26 20.00 -3.61
CA ASN A 33 -7.78 19.67 -4.96
C ASN A 33 -8.93 19.24 -5.89
N LYS A 34 -10.09 19.90 -5.79
CA LYS A 34 -11.27 19.62 -6.64
C LYS A 34 -10.92 19.70 -8.13
N GLY A 35 -11.41 18.73 -8.92
CA GLY A 35 -11.16 18.63 -10.34
C GLY A 35 -9.88 17.89 -10.73
N LEU A 36 -8.91 17.79 -9.83
CA LEU A 36 -7.69 16.99 -10.02
C LEU A 36 -7.71 15.68 -9.25
N LEU A 37 -8.25 15.71 -8.01
CA LEU A 37 -8.28 14.60 -7.08
C LEU A 37 -9.72 14.24 -6.70
N TYR A 38 -10.02 12.94 -6.72
CA TYR A 38 -11.32 12.40 -6.36
C TYR A 38 -11.15 11.35 -5.25
N VAL A 39 -11.92 11.49 -4.17
CA VAL A 39 -11.95 10.55 -3.04
C VAL A 39 -13.19 9.67 -3.16
N ASN A 40 -13.01 8.35 -3.05
CA ASN A 40 -14.10 7.37 -3.08
C ASN A 40 -13.97 6.43 -1.88
N LYS A 41 -15.09 6.04 -1.29
CA LYS A 41 -15.16 4.92 -0.38
C LYS A 41 -15.23 3.64 -1.21
N ILE A 42 -14.30 2.71 -1.00
CA ILE A 42 -14.23 1.43 -1.72
C ILE A 42 -14.79 0.27 -0.91
N GLY A 43 -14.92 0.45 0.40
CA GLY A 43 -15.43 -0.53 1.35
C GLY A 43 -15.35 -0.01 2.78
N GLU A 44 -15.54 -0.92 3.71
CA GLU A 44 -15.37 -0.71 5.14
C GLU A 44 -14.54 -1.85 5.73
N SER A 45 -13.85 -1.59 6.83
CA SER A 45 -13.20 -2.63 7.62
C SER A 45 -14.22 -3.45 8.40
N VAL A 46 -13.75 -4.48 9.07
CA VAL A 46 -14.58 -5.31 9.97
C VAL A 46 -15.37 -4.49 10.99
N GLN A 47 -14.79 -3.42 11.55
CA GLN A 47 -15.45 -2.52 12.51
C GLN A 47 -16.16 -1.33 11.85
N GLY A 48 -16.39 -1.36 10.53
CA GLY A 48 -17.12 -0.32 9.81
C GLY A 48 -16.34 0.96 9.55
N VAL A 49 -15.01 0.95 9.67
CA VAL A 49 -14.17 2.11 9.32
C VAL A 49 -14.06 2.21 7.80
N PRO A 50 -14.40 3.37 7.19
CA PRO A 50 -14.30 3.53 5.74
C PRO A 50 -12.88 3.30 5.21
N ILE A 51 -12.75 2.46 4.18
CA ILE A 51 -11.55 2.29 3.37
C ILE A 51 -11.69 3.22 2.16
N LEU A 52 -10.76 4.16 2.03
CA LEU A 52 -10.83 5.23 1.05
C LEU A 52 -9.78 5.04 -0.06
N SER A 53 -10.18 5.33 -1.29
CA SER A 53 -9.26 5.50 -2.42
C SER A 53 -9.19 6.96 -2.86
N ILE A 54 -8.03 7.35 -3.39
CA ILE A 54 -7.76 8.66 -3.97
C ILE A 54 -7.39 8.43 -5.45
N LYS A 55 -8.16 9.01 -6.35
CA LYS A 55 -7.87 8.98 -7.79
C LYS A 55 -7.29 10.31 -8.25
N ILE A 56 -6.14 10.27 -8.97
CA ILE A 56 -5.48 11.42 -9.57
C ILE A 56 -5.12 11.09 -11.02
N GLY A 57 -5.41 12.00 -11.94
CA GLY A 57 -5.18 11.81 -13.38
C GLY A 57 -6.40 11.30 -14.11
N ARG A 58 -6.28 11.20 -15.45
CA ARG A 58 -7.39 10.85 -16.36
C ARG A 58 -6.97 9.96 -17.53
N GLY A 59 -5.75 9.44 -17.47
CA GLY A 59 -5.19 8.58 -18.52
C GLY A 59 -5.79 7.18 -18.52
N SER A 60 -5.56 6.45 -19.61
CA SER A 60 -5.98 5.07 -19.80
C SER A 60 -5.11 4.09 -19.01
N THR A 61 -3.81 4.36 -18.87
CA THR A 61 -2.91 3.56 -18.03
C THR A 61 -3.23 3.77 -16.56
N LYS A 62 -3.59 2.72 -15.85
CA LYS A 62 -4.11 2.79 -14.47
C LYS A 62 -3.16 2.08 -13.50
N ILE A 63 -2.71 2.80 -12.50
CA ILE A 63 -1.77 2.32 -11.50
C ILE A 63 -2.42 2.33 -10.12
N LEU A 64 -2.40 1.17 -9.45
CA LEU A 64 -2.82 1.06 -8.06
C LEU A 64 -1.60 1.13 -7.14
N ILE A 65 -1.69 1.96 -6.10
CA ILE A 65 -0.68 2.00 -5.04
C ILE A 65 -1.40 1.92 -3.70
N GLN A 66 -1.00 0.97 -2.87
CA GLN A 66 -1.67 0.67 -1.62
C GLN A 66 -0.68 0.49 -0.47
N ALA A 67 -1.16 0.70 0.74
CA ALA A 67 -0.33 0.68 1.94
C ALA A 67 -1.09 0.10 3.14
N THR A 68 -0.34 -0.37 4.12
CA THR A 68 -0.83 -0.85 5.41
C THR A 68 -1.84 -2.00 5.29
N HIS A 69 -1.47 -3.07 4.56
CA HIS A 69 -2.13 -4.37 4.71
C HIS A 69 -1.86 -4.92 6.11
N HIS A 70 -0.62 -4.82 6.56
CA HIS A 70 -0.24 -5.22 7.90
C HIS A 70 -0.37 -4.06 8.88
N ALA A 71 -1.02 -4.32 9.99
CA ALA A 71 -1.37 -3.34 11.00
C ALA A 71 -0.19 -2.52 11.55
N ARG A 72 0.96 -3.19 11.82
CA ARG A 72 2.16 -2.55 12.39
C ARG A 72 2.93 -1.68 11.39
N GLU A 73 2.57 -1.75 10.13
CA GLU A 73 3.26 -1.07 9.04
C GLU A 73 2.63 0.28 8.66
N ALA A 74 1.92 0.90 9.61
CA ALA A 74 1.19 2.16 9.44
C ALA A 74 2.06 3.34 8.94
N ILE A 75 3.39 3.25 9.04
CA ILE A 75 4.33 4.20 8.45
C ILE A 75 4.15 4.31 6.94
N THR A 76 3.73 3.24 6.27
CA THR A 76 3.49 3.19 4.82
C THR A 76 2.25 4.00 4.42
N THR A 77 1.24 4.13 5.30
CA THR A 77 0.13 5.07 5.12
C THR A 77 0.64 6.50 5.04
N ILE A 78 1.56 6.87 5.94
CA ILE A 78 2.15 8.21 5.97
C ILE A 78 2.94 8.48 4.70
N LEU A 79 3.78 7.50 4.29
CA LEU A 79 4.53 7.57 3.04
C LEU A 79 3.60 7.84 1.86
N LEU A 80 2.52 7.08 1.75
CA LEU A 80 1.61 7.21 0.61
C LEU A 80 0.87 8.56 0.60
N LEU A 81 0.46 9.08 1.75
CA LEU A 81 -0.13 10.43 1.86
C LEU A 81 0.87 11.52 1.47
N ASP A 82 2.13 11.38 1.87
CA ASP A 82 3.18 12.34 1.53
C ASP A 82 3.59 12.25 0.06
N GLN A 83 3.59 11.06 -0.55
CA GLN A 83 3.78 10.88 -2.00
C GLN A 83 2.65 11.54 -2.81
N ILE A 84 1.39 11.41 -2.36
CA ILE A 84 0.25 12.10 -2.99
C ILE A 84 0.44 13.61 -2.91
N ASN A 85 0.81 14.13 -1.74
CA ASN A 85 1.04 15.56 -1.56
C ASN A 85 2.23 16.05 -2.40
N TYR A 86 3.29 15.25 -2.50
CA TYR A 86 4.45 15.53 -3.36
C TYR A 86 4.05 15.57 -4.84
N LEU A 87 3.31 14.57 -5.34
CA LEU A 87 2.80 14.55 -6.71
C LEU A 87 1.94 15.79 -7.04
N LEU A 88 1.08 16.22 -6.13
CA LEU A 88 0.26 17.42 -6.29
C LEU A 88 1.12 18.69 -6.36
N ASN A 89 2.17 18.79 -5.53
CA ASN A 89 3.10 19.94 -5.60
C ASN A 89 3.86 19.97 -6.93
N LEU A 90 4.35 18.82 -7.41
CA LEU A 90 5.02 18.72 -8.71
C LEU A 90 4.08 19.08 -9.86
N TYR A 91 2.79 18.72 -9.77
CA TYR A 91 1.77 19.10 -10.75
C TYR A 91 1.56 20.63 -10.77
N GLU A 92 1.49 21.28 -9.61
CA GLU A 92 1.29 22.75 -9.52
C GLU A 92 2.40 23.52 -10.23
N ILE A 93 3.68 23.11 -10.02
CA ILE A 93 4.85 23.78 -10.62
C ILE A 93 5.22 23.24 -12.02
N ASP A 94 4.44 22.29 -12.54
CA ASP A 94 4.70 21.58 -13.80
C ASP A 94 6.13 21.00 -13.90
N TYR A 95 6.57 20.35 -12.85
CA TYR A 95 7.89 19.75 -12.77
C TYR A 95 8.00 18.52 -13.69
N SER A 96 9.19 18.29 -14.23
CA SER A 96 9.47 17.11 -15.09
C SER A 96 10.39 16.11 -14.41
N ILE A 97 10.03 14.84 -14.53
CA ILE A 97 10.88 13.70 -14.12
C ILE A 97 11.09 12.85 -15.38
N ASN A 98 12.34 12.48 -15.69
CA ASN A 98 12.71 11.73 -16.90
C ASN A 98 12.12 12.35 -18.19
N ASN A 99 12.27 13.66 -18.36
CA ASN A 99 11.77 14.43 -19.51
C ASN A 99 10.24 14.42 -19.73
N MET A 100 9.45 13.92 -18.79
CA MET A 100 8.00 13.99 -18.83
C MET A 100 7.47 14.89 -17.71
N SER A 101 6.73 15.95 -18.06
CA SER A 101 6.10 16.78 -17.03
C SER A 101 4.97 16.03 -16.33
N ILE A 102 4.77 16.34 -15.04
CA ILE A 102 3.71 15.69 -14.25
C ILE A 102 2.32 15.99 -14.84
N ARG A 103 2.11 17.18 -15.40
CA ARG A 103 0.85 17.49 -16.09
C ARG A 103 0.63 16.60 -17.30
N ASN A 104 1.66 16.30 -18.07
CA ASN A 104 1.58 15.37 -19.19
C ASN A 104 1.39 13.94 -18.72
N LEU A 105 2.14 13.46 -17.73
CA LEU A 105 1.97 12.12 -17.16
C LEU A 105 0.51 11.88 -16.76
N LEU A 106 -0.13 12.82 -16.06
CA LEU A 106 -1.53 12.71 -15.61
C LEU A 106 -2.59 12.78 -16.73
N LYS A 107 -2.21 13.10 -17.99
CA LYS A 107 -3.08 12.91 -19.15
C LYS A 107 -3.12 11.45 -19.61
N TYR A 108 -2.02 10.71 -19.44
CA TYR A 108 -1.86 9.33 -19.90
C TYR A 108 -2.05 8.32 -18.79
N VAL A 109 -1.76 8.70 -17.54
CA VAL A 109 -1.83 7.84 -16.36
C VAL A 109 -2.94 8.30 -15.41
N THR A 110 -3.63 7.33 -14.84
CA THR A 110 -4.54 7.48 -13.70
C THR A 110 -3.96 6.72 -12.51
N PHE A 111 -3.58 7.43 -11.47
CA PHE A 111 -3.23 6.83 -10.19
C PHE A 111 -4.48 6.59 -9.36
N VAL A 112 -4.54 5.43 -8.70
CA VAL A 112 -5.48 5.12 -7.64
C VAL A 112 -4.68 4.73 -6.41
N PHE A 113 -4.77 5.52 -5.35
CA PHE A 113 -4.09 5.28 -4.08
C PHE A 113 -5.07 4.75 -3.05
N VAL A 114 -4.67 3.73 -2.28
CA VAL A 114 -5.40 3.23 -1.10
C VAL A 114 -4.47 3.32 0.11
N PRO A 115 -4.44 4.47 0.82
CA PRO A 115 -3.42 4.71 1.85
C PRO A 115 -3.53 3.82 3.09
N LEU A 116 -4.71 3.32 3.42
CA LEU A 116 -4.95 2.55 4.65
C LEU A 116 -5.91 1.39 4.37
N VAL A 117 -5.34 0.22 4.07
CA VAL A 117 -6.11 -1.00 3.78
C VAL A 117 -6.69 -1.61 5.06
N ASN A 118 -5.92 -1.61 6.16
CA ASN A 118 -6.25 -2.23 7.43
C ASN A 118 -6.41 -1.20 8.57
N PRO A 119 -7.50 -0.42 8.57
CA PRO A 119 -7.67 0.65 9.56
C PRO A 119 -7.86 0.16 10.99
N ASP A 120 -8.53 -0.99 11.19
CA ASP A 120 -8.77 -1.55 12.52
C ASP A 120 -7.46 -2.06 13.14
N GLY A 121 -6.69 -2.83 12.38
CA GLY A 121 -5.39 -3.31 12.83
C GLY A 121 -4.42 -2.16 13.09
N ALA A 122 -4.38 -1.14 12.22
CA ALA A 122 -3.53 0.02 12.44
C ALA A 122 -3.89 0.79 13.73
N ASN A 123 -5.19 0.97 14.03
CA ASN A 123 -5.63 1.53 15.30
C ASN A 123 -5.18 0.67 16.49
N LEU A 124 -5.25 -0.66 16.36
CA LEU A 124 -4.80 -1.57 17.41
C LEU A 124 -3.33 -1.36 17.76
N VAL A 125 -2.46 -1.24 16.74
CA VAL A 125 -1.01 -1.05 16.95
C VAL A 125 -0.67 0.36 17.44
N ILE A 126 -1.31 1.39 16.88
CA ILE A 126 -0.98 2.80 17.19
C ILE A 126 -1.64 3.25 18.50
N ASN A 127 -2.87 2.82 18.75
CA ASN A 127 -3.72 3.32 19.83
C ASN A 127 -4.01 2.28 20.92
N GLY A 128 -3.50 1.04 20.78
CA GLY A 128 -3.84 -0.05 21.71
C GLY A 128 -5.29 -0.51 21.57
N GLY A 129 -5.79 -1.22 22.58
CA GLY A 129 -7.16 -1.77 22.60
C GLY A 129 -8.29 -0.74 22.73
N GLN A 130 -7.99 0.54 22.71
CA GLN A 130 -8.91 1.63 22.99
C GLN A 130 -10.14 1.69 22.05
N PHE A 131 -9.94 1.28 20.78
CA PHE A 131 -10.96 1.34 19.73
C PHE A 131 -11.50 -0.03 19.32
N ILE A 132 -11.22 -1.06 20.11
CA ILE A 132 -11.81 -2.39 19.91
C ILE A 132 -13.28 -2.33 20.33
N SER A 133 -14.19 -2.74 19.44
CA SER A 133 -15.60 -2.87 19.79
C SER A 133 -15.82 -3.98 20.82
N LYS A 134 -16.94 -3.90 21.56
CA LYS A 134 -17.21 -4.83 22.70
C LYS A 134 -17.17 -6.31 22.27
N GLU A 135 -17.63 -6.63 21.07
CA GLU A 135 -17.69 -7.99 20.54
C GLU A 135 -16.31 -8.64 20.31
N TYR A 136 -15.26 -7.81 20.18
CA TYR A 136 -13.88 -8.27 19.96
C TYR A 136 -13.03 -8.29 21.24
N LYS A 137 -13.42 -7.56 22.30
CA LYS A 137 -12.60 -7.40 23.51
C LYS A 137 -12.19 -8.72 24.17
N ASP A 138 -13.09 -9.71 24.14
CA ASP A 138 -12.88 -11.00 24.81
C ASP A 138 -12.37 -12.11 23.84
N LYS A 139 -11.98 -11.75 22.62
CA LYS A 139 -11.43 -12.74 21.68
C LYS A 139 -10.07 -13.22 22.15
N PRO A 140 -9.84 -14.54 22.28
CA PRO A 140 -8.65 -15.11 22.91
C PRO A 140 -7.35 -14.83 22.16
N TYR A 141 -7.45 -14.49 20.87
CA TYR A 141 -6.30 -14.13 20.04
C TYR A 141 -5.89 -12.65 20.19
N LEU A 142 -6.78 -11.75 20.68
CA LEU A 142 -6.51 -10.32 20.90
C LEU A 142 -5.85 -10.08 22.26
N LYS A 143 -4.59 -10.47 22.40
CA LYS A 143 -3.81 -10.24 23.60
C LYS A 143 -3.05 -8.93 23.52
N GLU A 144 -3.21 -8.03 24.49
CA GLU A 144 -2.57 -6.70 24.53
C GLU A 144 -1.03 -6.78 24.35
N SER A 145 -0.39 -7.81 24.90
CA SER A 145 1.05 -8.04 24.74
C SER A 145 1.50 -8.26 23.29
N LEU A 146 0.57 -8.61 22.40
CA LEU A 146 0.83 -8.83 20.97
C LEU A 146 0.56 -7.58 20.12
N PHE A 147 -0.16 -6.55 20.62
CA PHE A 147 -0.54 -5.39 19.82
C PHE A 147 0.64 -4.68 19.14
N PRO A 148 1.80 -4.48 19.79
CA PRO A 148 2.95 -3.86 19.12
C PRO A 148 3.48 -4.65 17.92
N ARG A 149 3.19 -5.97 17.86
CA ARG A 149 3.64 -6.90 16.81
C ARG A 149 2.55 -7.26 15.81
N TRP A 150 1.35 -6.70 15.96
CA TRP A 150 0.16 -7.12 15.22
C TRP A 150 0.28 -6.86 13.71
N LYS A 151 0.07 -7.89 12.90
CA LYS A 151 0.02 -7.84 11.44
C LYS A 151 -1.41 -7.91 10.90
N ALA A 152 -2.22 -8.76 11.52
CA ALA A 152 -3.57 -9.11 11.08
C ALA A 152 -4.55 -7.93 11.12
N ASN A 153 -5.76 -8.13 10.58
CA ASN A 153 -6.90 -7.28 10.88
C ASN A 153 -7.50 -7.62 12.27
N ILE A 154 -8.64 -7.04 12.61
CA ILE A 154 -9.26 -7.27 13.93
C ILE A 154 -9.82 -8.70 14.10
N ASN A 155 -10.12 -9.41 13.00
CA ASN A 155 -10.50 -10.82 13.01
C ASN A 155 -9.32 -11.78 13.25
N GLY A 156 -8.10 -11.27 13.36
CA GLY A 156 -6.89 -12.09 13.46
C GLY A 156 -6.52 -12.75 12.11
N VAL A 157 -6.95 -12.19 11.00
CA VAL A 157 -6.61 -12.62 9.64
C VAL A 157 -5.49 -11.77 9.07
N ASP A 158 -4.41 -12.39 8.63
CA ASP A 158 -3.33 -11.74 7.89
C ASP A 158 -3.82 -11.42 6.49
N LEU A 159 -4.15 -10.14 6.24
CA LEU A 159 -4.74 -9.71 4.98
C LEU A 159 -3.85 -10.05 3.78
N ASN A 160 -2.52 -10.03 3.95
CA ASN A 160 -1.57 -10.39 2.89
C ASN A 160 -1.35 -11.92 2.78
N ARG A 161 -2.26 -12.72 3.35
CA ARG A 161 -2.42 -14.17 3.18
C ARG A 161 -3.85 -14.53 2.71
N ASN A 162 -4.73 -13.55 2.57
CA ASN A 162 -6.15 -13.77 2.27
C ASN A 162 -6.48 -13.69 0.76
N TYR A 163 -5.45 -13.75 -0.11
CA TYR A 163 -5.56 -13.79 -1.57
C TYR A 163 -5.28 -15.19 -2.10
N PRO A 164 -6.06 -15.70 -3.10
CA PRO A 164 -5.80 -16.99 -3.73
C PRO A 164 -4.56 -16.91 -4.62
N THR A 165 -3.64 -17.85 -4.46
CA THR A 165 -2.45 -18.00 -5.29
C THR A 165 -2.16 -19.48 -5.51
N MET A 166 -1.53 -19.81 -6.64
CA MET A 166 -1.24 -21.21 -7.00
C MET A 166 -0.19 -21.83 -6.06
N TYR A 167 0.79 -21.03 -5.62
CA TYR A 167 1.89 -21.47 -4.76
C TYR A 167 1.87 -20.72 -3.42
N PRO A 168 0.89 -21.02 -2.52
CA PRO A 168 0.77 -20.28 -1.27
C PRO A 168 1.96 -20.53 -0.35
N SER A 169 2.31 -19.51 0.44
CA SER A 169 3.31 -19.64 1.50
C SER A 169 2.92 -20.73 2.50
N SER A 170 3.89 -21.55 2.90
CA SER A 170 3.71 -22.63 3.89
C SER A 170 3.58 -22.10 5.33
N ASP A 171 4.01 -20.86 5.61
CA ASP A 171 3.91 -20.23 6.93
C ASP A 171 2.47 -19.77 7.20
N SER A 172 1.64 -20.69 7.73
CA SER A 172 0.22 -20.43 7.96
C SER A 172 -0.19 -20.84 9.38
N ALA A 173 -0.77 -19.90 10.12
CA ALA A 173 -1.53 -20.21 11.32
C ALA A 173 -2.86 -20.90 10.93
N THR A 174 -3.32 -21.85 11.74
CA THR A 174 -4.55 -22.62 11.49
C THR A 174 -5.82 -21.98 12.06
N SER A 175 -5.66 -20.93 12.86
CA SER A 175 -6.74 -20.20 13.53
C SER A 175 -6.40 -18.71 13.65
N PRO A 176 -7.37 -17.84 13.99
CA PRO A 176 -7.14 -16.41 14.19
C PRO A 176 -5.93 -16.11 15.08
N ALA A 177 -5.01 -15.28 14.54
CA ALA A 177 -3.73 -14.99 15.18
C ALA A 177 -3.27 -13.56 14.83
N TYR A 178 -2.21 -13.10 15.49
CA TYR A 178 -1.65 -11.78 15.22
C TYR A 178 -0.92 -11.70 13.85
N LYS A 179 -0.63 -12.84 13.22
CA LYS A 179 -0.02 -12.97 11.89
C LYS A 179 -0.29 -14.33 11.26
N SER A 180 -0.05 -14.44 9.94
CA SER A 180 0.02 -15.69 9.15
C SER A 180 -1.29 -16.49 9.04
N TYR A 181 -2.40 -16.12 9.67
CA TYR A 181 -3.68 -16.77 9.47
C TYR A 181 -4.34 -16.25 8.20
N LYS A 182 -4.60 -17.13 7.23
CA LYS A 182 -5.16 -16.78 5.91
C LYS A 182 -6.66 -16.47 5.90
N GLY A 183 -7.34 -16.65 7.04
CA GLY A 183 -8.80 -16.60 7.10
C GLY A 183 -9.48 -17.95 6.79
N PRO A 184 -10.81 -18.04 6.97
CA PRO A 184 -11.56 -19.25 6.71
C PRO A 184 -11.63 -19.61 5.21
N TYR A 185 -11.56 -18.60 4.34
CA TYR A 185 -11.47 -18.73 2.87
C TYR A 185 -10.83 -17.47 2.29
N TYR A 186 -10.40 -17.54 1.05
CA TYR A 186 -9.81 -16.38 0.37
C TYR A 186 -10.83 -15.26 0.17
N PHE A 187 -10.43 -14.02 0.33
CA PHE A 187 -11.29 -12.84 0.33
C PHE A 187 -12.40 -12.89 1.40
N SER A 188 -12.16 -13.59 2.50
CA SER A 188 -13.08 -13.62 3.65
C SER A 188 -13.21 -12.28 4.34
N GLU A 189 -12.18 -11.44 4.23
CA GLU A 189 -12.14 -10.16 4.92
C GLU A 189 -12.68 -9.03 4.07
N PRO A 190 -13.48 -8.12 4.64
CA PRO A 190 -14.05 -7.01 3.88
C PRO A 190 -12.98 -6.11 3.26
N GLU A 191 -11.82 -5.99 3.88
CA GLU A 191 -10.68 -5.20 3.40
C GLU A 191 -10.11 -5.79 2.10
N THR A 192 -9.85 -7.09 2.05
CA THR A 192 -9.33 -7.77 0.86
C THR A 192 -10.37 -7.87 -0.24
N TYR A 193 -11.64 -8.07 0.13
CA TYR A 193 -12.75 -8.06 -0.81
C TYR A 193 -12.94 -6.69 -1.48
N ALA A 194 -12.79 -5.59 -0.70
CA ALA A 194 -12.84 -4.23 -1.24
C ALA A 194 -11.74 -3.98 -2.28
N LEU A 195 -10.51 -4.44 -2.01
CA LEU A 195 -9.41 -4.34 -2.98
C LEU A 195 -9.62 -5.21 -4.21
N LYS A 196 -10.16 -6.42 -4.05
CA LYS A 196 -10.56 -7.28 -5.18
C LYS A 196 -11.54 -6.55 -6.10
N CYS A 197 -12.65 -6.05 -5.54
CA CYS A 197 -13.66 -5.32 -6.31
C CYS A 197 -13.07 -4.07 -7.01
N LEU A 198 -12.19 -3.35 -6.33
CA LEU A 198 -11.50 -2.19 -6.90
C LEU A 198 -10.63 -2.61 -8.09
N THR A 199 -9.87 -3.70 -7.95
CA THR A 199 -8.96 -4.20 -8.97
C THR A 199 -9.72 -4.67 -10.21
N GLU A 200 -10.78 -5.44 -10.03
CA GLU A 200 -11.65 -5.88 -11.11
C GLU A 200 -12.33 -4.71 -11.86
N LYS A 201 -12.79 -3.71 -11.10
CA LYS A 201 -13.44 -2.51 -11.67
C LYS A 201 -12.49 -1.67 -12.52
N TYR A 202 -11.25 -1.49 -12.07
CA TYR A 202 -10.30 -0.61 -12.76
C TYR A 202 -9.47 -1.35 -13.81
N ASN A 203 -9.25 -2.67 -13.66
CA ASN A 203 -8.33 -3.45 -14.49
C ASN A 203 -6.98 -2.75 -14.61
N PHE A 204 -6.25 -2.67 -13.49
CA PHE A 204 -5.00 -1.93 -13.39
C PHE A 204 -3.90 -2.48 -14.31
N ASP A 205 -3.04 -1.61 -14.81
CA ASP A 205 -1.88 -1.95 -15.65
C ASP A 205 -0.62 -2.21 -14.83
N GLY A 206 -0.63 -1.85 -13.56
CA GLY A 206 0.45 -2.13 -12.62
C GLY A 206 0.06 -1.79 -11.18
N THR A 207 0.77 -2.38 -10.21
CA THR A 207 0.49 -2.16 -8.79
C THR A 207 1.73 -2.09 -7.92
N ILE A 208 1.68 -1.27 -6.86
CA ILE A 208 2.66 -1.24 -5.78
C ILE A 208 1.94 -1.48 -4.45
N SER A 209 2.44 -2.44 -3.66
CA SER A 209 2.06 -2.64 -2.26
C SER A 209 3.20 -2.22 -1.35
N TYR A 210 3.02 -1.16 -0.58
CA TYR A 210 4.01 -0.75 0.41
C TYR A 210 3.87 -1.52 1.71
N HIS A 211 4.98 -2.10 2.13
CA HIS A 211 5.17 -2.86 3.37
C HIS A 211 6.38 -2.34 4.15
N SER A 212 6.65 -2.90 5.31
CA SER A 212 7.86 -2.70 6.09
C SER A 212 8.15 -3.93 6.97
N SER A 213 9.39 -4.32 7.12
CA SER A 213 10.66 -3.65 6.86
C SER A 213 11.67 -4.63 6.28
N GLY A 214 12.69 -4.12 5.56
CA GLY A 214 13.73 -4.98 4.99
C GLY A 214 14.54 -4.33 3.87
N GLU A 215 14.11 -3.18 3.34
CA GLU A 215 14.73 -2.51 2.17
C GLU A 215 14.87 -3.45 0.96
N VAL A 216 13.80 -4.22 0.68
CA VAL A 216 13.76 -5.18 -0.41
C VAL A 216 12.51 -4.98 -1.27
N ILE A 217 12.64 -5.27 -2.57
CA ILE A 217 11.58 -5.20 -3.56
C ILE A 217 11.28 -6.62 -4.04
N PHE A 218 10.09 -7.12 -3.72
CA PHE A 218 9.53 -8.35 -4.27
C PHE A 218 8.82 -8.01 -5.56
N TRP A 219 9.21 -8.65 -6.67
CA TRP A 219 8.75 -8.28 -8.00
C TRP A 219 8.24 -9.44 -8.83
N GLN A 220 8.58 -10.68 -8.47
CA GLN A 220 8.24 -11.86 -9.25
C GLN A 220 7.16 -12.71 -8.59
N TYR A 221 6.31 -13.30 -9.42
CA TYR A 221 5.38 -14.38 -9.05
C TYR A 221 4.68 -14.93 -10.30
N ASN A 222 5.10 -16.07 -10.83
CA ASN A 222 4.41 -16.80 -11.93
C ASN A 222 3.97 -15.90 -13.13
N GLN A 223 4.72 -14.84 -13.43
CA GLN A 223 4.48 -13.95 -14.56
C GLN A 223 5.03 -14.54 -15.87
N LEU A 224 4.37 -14.21 -16.98
CA LEU A 224 4.80 -14.61 -18.32
C LEU A 224 5.93 -13.72 -18.87
N ASP A 225 5.91 -12.42 -18.54
CA ASP A 225 6.87 -11.44 -19.03
C ASP A 225 7.85 -11.03 -17.91
N ILE A 226 8.82 -11.93 -17.68
CA ILE A 226 9.85 -11.76 -16.65
C ILE A 226 10.77 -10.57 -16.97
N GLU A 227 11.16 -10.39 -18.24
CA GLU A 227 12.08 -9.32 -18.63
C GLU A 227 11.49 -7.93 -18.41
N ARG A 228 10.21 -7.75 -18.76
CA ARG A 228 9.46 -6.52 -18.49
C ARG A 228 9.48 -6.20 -17.01
N ASP A 229 9.05 -7.15 -16.19
CA ASP A 229 8.85 -6.91 -14.75
C ASP A 229 10.19 -6.71 -14.03
N LEU A 230 11.22 -7.46 -14.40
CA LEU A 230 12.59 -7.28 -13.90
C LEU A 230 13.15 -5.91 -14.27
N SER A 231 12.94 -5.47 -15.53
CA SER A 231 13.38 -4.15 -15.99
C SER A 231 12.77 -3.02 -15.15
N ILE A 232 11.46 -3.11 -14.88
CA ILE A 232 10.75 -2.16 -14.02
C ILE A 232 11.30 -2.21 -12.59
N ALA A 233 11.45 -3.41 -12.02
CA ALA A 233 11.96 -3.60 -10.66
C ALA A 233 13.38 -3.03 -10.48
N LYS A 234 14.28 -3.28 -11.46
CA LYS A 234 15.65 -2.71 -11.49
C LYS A 234 15.64 -1.17 -11.48
N LYS A 235 14.69 -0.55 -12.18
CA LYS A 235 14.55 0.90 -12.20
C LYS A 235 14.18 1.44 -10.82
N ILE A 236 13.25 0.78 -10.14
CA ILE A 236 12.81 1.16 -8.79
C ILE A 236 13.89 0.85 -7.74
N SER A 237 14.59 -0.28 -7.86
CA SER A 237 15.75 -0.60 -7.01
C SER A 237 16.85 0.45 -7.13
N LYS A 238 17.18 0.90 -8.35
CA LYS A 238 18.15 1.98 -8.57
C LYS A 238 17.73 3.30 -7.92
N GLU A 239 16.45 3.65 -7.96
CA GLU A 239 15.92 4.88 -7.33
C GLU A 239 15.99 4.80 -5.81
N THR A 240 15.53 3.69 -5.24
CA THR A 240 15.41 3.52 -3.79
C THR A 240 16.71 3.10 -3.12
N GLY A 241 17.62 2.44 -3.87
CA GLY A 241 18.76 1.72 -3.31
C GLY A 241 18.37 0.47 -2.53
N TYR A 242 17.15 -0.06 -2.74
CA TYR A 242 16.69 -1.30 -2.11
C TYR A 242 17.09 -2.50 -2.96
N ASP A 243 17.37 -3.63 -2.30
CA ASP A 243 17.70 -4.88 -2.97
C ASP A 243 16.49 -5.46 -3.69
N LEU A 244 16.73 -6.18 -4.77
CA LEU A 244 15.71 -7.02 -5.39
C LEU A 244 15.65 -8.38 -4.70
N GLU A 245 14.45 -8.93 -4.57
CA GLU A 245 14.27 -10.34 -4.26
C GLU A 245 15.10 -11.21 -5.22
N SER A 246 15.74 -12.25 -4.68
CA SER A 246 16.54 -13.19 -5.50
C SER A 246 15.69 -13.85 -6.58
N GLU A 247 16.27 -13.99 -7.77
CA GLU A 247 15.66 -14.75 -8.88
C GLU A 247 15.81 -16.28 -8.70
N GLU A 248 16.59 -16.72 -7.69
CA GLU A 248 16.85 -18.13 -7.41
C GLU A 248 15.84 -18.72 -6.42
N GLY A 249 15.33 -19.91 -6.74
CA GLY A 249 14.48 -20.70 -5.87
C GLY A 249 12.98 -20.64 -6.19
N PRO A 250 12.17 -21.43 -5.50
CA PRO A 250 10.73 -21.47 -5.73
C PRO A 250 10.08 -20.18 -5.21
N VAL A 251 9.38 -19.49 -6.10
CA VAL A 251 8.60 -18.31 -5.73
C VAL A 251 7.30 -18.76 -5.08
N THR A 252 7.16 -18.49 -3.80
CA THR A 252 5.90 -18.72 -3.06
C THR A 252 5.36 -17.40 -2.56
N GLY A 253 4.05 -17.23 -2.57
CA GLY A 253 3.42 -16.03 -2.10
C GLY A 253 1.93 -16.21 -1.88
N SER A 254 1.32 -15.32 -1.11
CA SER A 254 -0.12 -15.34 -0.83
C SER A 254 -0.66 -13.92 -0.70
N GLY A 255 0.13 -12.94 -1.12
CA GLY A 255 -0.20 -11.53 -0.98
C GLY A 255 -0.97 -10.97 -2.16
N TYR A 256 -1.36 -9.71 -2.02
CA TYR A 256 -2.04 -8.98 -3.09
C TYR A 256 -1.21 -8.95 -4.38
N LYS A 257 0.10 -8.65 -4.29
CA LYS A 257 1.01 -8.59 -5.45
C LYS A 257 1.02 -9.92 -6.20
N ASP A 258 1.14 -11.04 -5.49
CA ASP A 258 1.23 -12.37 -6.06
C ASP A 258 -0.06 -12.73 -6.80
N TRP A 259 -1.20 -12.53 -6.16
CA TRP A 259 -2.52 -12.69 -6.76
C TRP A 259 -2.71 -11.80 -8.00
N PHE A 260 -2.26 -10.54 -7.93
CA PHE A 260 -2.38 -9.60 -9.03
C PHE A 260 -1.55 -10.04 -10.25
N ILE A 261 -0.27 -10.37 -10.04
CA ILE A 261 0.61 -10.82 -11.13
C ILE A 261 0.05 -12.09 -11.77
N GLU A 262 -0.36 -13.08 -10.97
CA GLU A 262 -0.86 -14.36 -11.47
C GLU A 262 -2.13 -14.18 -12.32
N ASN A 263 -3.08 -13.37 -11.87
CA ASN A 263 -4.38 -13.27 -12.53
C ASN A 263 -4.45 -12.26 -13.68
N TYR A 264 -3.60 -11.23 -13.66
CA TYR A 264 -3.65 -10.15 -14.66
C TYR A 264 -2.42 -10.10 -15.55
N GLN A 265 -1.34 -10.82 -15.22
CA GLN A 265 -0.08 -10.84 -15.98
C GLN A 265 0.49 -9.43 -16.23
N LYS A 266 0.35 -8.57 -15.23
CA LYS A 266 0.80 -7.18 -15.21
C LYS A 266 1.84 -7.00 -14.09
N PRO A 267 2.75 -6.00 -14.22
CA PRO A 267 3.79 -5.76 -13.20
C PRO A 267 3.20 -5.41 -11.84
N GLY A 268 3.68 -6.10 -10.82
CA GLY A 268 3.33 -5.87 -9.42
C GLY A 268 4.56 -5.84 -8.53
N LEU A 269 4.65 -4.84 -7.66
CA LEU A 269 5.75 -4.74 -6.69
C LEU A 269 5.22 -4.77 -5.26
N THR A 270 5.94 -5.49 -4.38
CA THR A 270 5.88 -5.26 -2.94
C THR A 270 7.18 -4.60 -2.52
N ILE A 271 7.10 -3.43 -1.90
CA ILE A 271 8.28 -2.65 -1.46
C ILE A 271 8.30 -2.62 0.06
N GLU A 272 9.28 -3.30 0.65
CA GLU A 272 9.54 -3.30 2.10
C GLU A 272 10.44 -2.11 2.46
N VAL A 273 9.84 -1.04 2.92
CA VAL A 273 10.59 0.18 3.29
C VAL A 273 11.27 0.04 4.64
N SER A 274 12.30 0.86 4.91
CA SER A 274 13.11 0.90 6.14
C SER A 274 14.03 -0.30 6.31
N PRO A 275 15.19 -0.13 6.95
CA PRO A 275 15.99 -1.24 7.45
C PRO A 275 15.14 -2.18 8.31
N TYR A 276 15.50 -3.45 8.35
CA TYR A 276 14.77 -4.45 9.12
C TYR A 276 14.73 -4.12 10.61
N VAL A 277 13.54 -4.00 11.17
CA VAL A 277 13.30 -3.63 12.57
C VAL A 277 12.69 -4.76 13.41
N GLY A 278 12.57 -5.96 12.85
CA GLY A 278 11.89 -7.08 13.50
C GLY A 278 10.37 -6.93 13.53
N GLU A 279 9.72 -7.71 14.38
CA GLU A 279 8.25 -7.72 14.47
C GLU A 279 7.71 -6.54 15.30
N ARG A 280 7.89 -5.34 14.82
CA ARG A 280 7.40 -4.10 15.47
C ARG A 280 7.14 -3.01 14.44
N LYS A 281 6.49 -1.93 14.86
CA LYS A 281 6.34 -0.74 14.01
C LYS A 281 7.70 -0.09 13.75
N VAL A 282 7.88 0.45 12.56
CA VAL A 282 9.09 1.20 12.20
C VAL A 282 9.20 2.45 13.06
N PRO A 283 10.39 2.76 13.63
CA PRO A 283 10.63 4.00 14.34
C PRO A 283 10.40 5.22 13.45
N ILE A 284 9.84 6.28 14.04
CA ILE A 284 9.52 7.52 13.30
C ILE A 284 10.77 8.22 12.76
N GLU A 285 11.91 8.00 13.39
CA GLU A 285 13.21 8.53 13.02
C GLU A 285 13.67 8.07 11.64
N ASN A 286 13.24 6.87 11.21
CA ASN A 286 13.58 6.33 9.89
C ASN A 286 12.78 7.01 8.77
N TYR A 287 11.72 7.76 9.09
CA TYR A 287 10.76 8.23 8.11
C TYR A 287 11.36 9.18 7.07
N LYS A 288 12.29 10.04 7.47
CA LYS A 288 12.92 10.97 6.53
C LYS A 288 13.62 10.23 5.39
N ASP A 289 14.40 9.21 5.72
CA ASP A 289 15.09 8.37 4.73
C ASP A 289 14.10 7.59 3.87
N ILE A 290 13.09 6.98 4.48
CA ILE A 290 12.01 6.29 3.77
C ILE A 290 11.38 7.22 2.71
N PHE A 291 11.01 8.44 3.09
CA PHE A 291 10.38 9.37 2.16
C PHE A 291 11.35 9.81 1.06
N ASP A 292 12.56 10.19 1.40
CA ASP A 292 13.55 10.68 0.43
C ASP A 292 13.85 9.64 -0.66
N ARG A 293 13.94 8.37 -0.30
CA ARG A 293 14.20 7.25 -1.22
C ARG A 293 12.98 6.83 -2.03
N ASN A 294 11.76 7.07 -1.54
CA ASN A 294 10.53 6.56 -2.16
C ASN A 294 9.65 7.63 -2.82
N LYS A 295 9.92 8.92 -2.64
CA LYS A 295 9.03 10.01 -3.12
C LYS A 295 8.74 9.99 -4.62
N ASN A 296 9.70 9.56 -5.44
CA ASN A 296 9.56 9.48 -6.89
C ASN A 296 9.02 8.13 -7.39
N VAL A 297 9.02 7.09 -6.55
CA VAL A 297 8.69 5.71 -6.94
C VAL A 297 7.34 5.61 -7.67
N PRO A 298 6.23 6.21 -7.20
CA PRO A 298 4.97 6.16 -7.92
C PRO A 298 5.06 6.69 -9.35
N ILE A 299 5.78 7.79 -9.54
CA ILE A 299 5.92 8.46 -10.83
C ILE A 299 6.76 7.61 -11.78
N LEU A 300 7.92 7.14 -11.31
CA LEU A 300 8.83 6.30 -12.09
C LEU A 300 8.17 4.98 -12.50
N PHE A 301 7.52 4.31 -11.57
CA PHE A 301 6.78 3.08 -11.86
C PHE A 301 5.71 3.30 -12.93
N ALA A 302 4.93 4.37 -12.81
CA ALA A 302 3.89 4.68 -13.78
C ALA A 302 4.44 5.03 -15.16
N GLN A 303 5.58 5.71 -15.25
CA GLN A 303 6.27 5.99 -16.52
C GLN A 303 6.75 4.69 -17.18
N GLU A 304 7.39 3.79 -16.42
CA GLU A 304 7.87 2.50 -16.93
C GLU A 304 6.70 1.62 -17.43
N VAL A 305 5.61 1.53 -16.66
CA VAL A 305 4.42 0.78 -17.08
C VAL A 305 3.81 1.40 -18.33
N PHE A 306 3.67 2.72 -18.39
CA PHE A 306 3.13 3.42 -19.55
C PHE A 306 3.95 3.16 -20.81
N TYR A 307 5.27 3.30 -20.77
CA TYR A 307 6.14 3.07 -21.93
C TYR A 307 6.09 1.61 -22.41
N LYS A 308 6.03 0.64 -21.50
CA LYS A 308 5.97 -0.80 -21.85
C LYS A 308 4.61 -1.27 -22.40
N ILE A 309 3.58 -0.43 -22.33
CA ILE A 309 2.26 -0.72 -22.93
C ILE A 309 2.18 -0.17 -24.37
N ILE A 310 2.92 0.91 -24.67
CA ILE A 310 2.87 1.58 -25.96
C ILE A 310 3.95 1.07 -26.95
N ASP A 311 4.98 0.38 -26.43
CA ASP A 311 5.99 -0.33 -27.23
C ASP A 311 5.48 -1.73 -27.62
#